data_1394fc9050e95265b69604df14823b20
#
_entry.id   1394fc9050e95265b69604df14823b20
#
_cell.length_a   1.000
_cell.length_b   1.000
_cell.length_c   1.000
_cell.angle_alpha   90.00
_cell.angle_beta   90.00
_cell.angle_gamma   90.00
#
_symmetry.space_group_name_H-M   'P 1'
#
loop_
_entity.id
_entity.type
_entity.pdbx_description
1 polymer ?
#
loop_
_entity_poly.entity_id
_entity_poly.type
_entity_poly.pdbx_seq_one_letter_code
_entity_poly.pdbx_strand_id
1 'polypeptide(L)'
;EISCSLVGSEMCIRDREIYDAMPGQLDQKNKRFQLNAIEKGMSYDRLKNDFLWLKDAGVAIPVYNISEPKLPLIISENRNLFKLFFSDVGLLTSCYSNQVKLAILNKEKAINNGALFENVAAQELLAKGHKEYYFNSKQQGELDFVIELDGKVVPLEIKSGKDYKRHSALNNVLKNENYKIEEAYILSEGNIEIEGKRVYMPIYMIMFLENTELTNTIYKIDLDGLGE
;
A
#
# COMPACT_ATOMS: atom_id res chain seq x y z
N GLU A 1 9.16 11.22 24.51
CA GLU A 1 8.87 12.66 24.30
C GLU A 1 9.53 13.07 22.99
N ILE A 2 8.74 13.15 21.92
CA ILE A 2 9.19 13.76 20.67
C ILE A 2 9.27 15.26 20.98
N SER A 3 10.48 15.77 21.10
CA SER A 3 10.75 17.19 21.32
C SER A 3 10.24 17.99 20.13
N CYS A 4 9.02 18.47 20.23
CA CYS A 4 8.42 19.44 19.31
C CYS A 4 8.94 20.84 19.66
N SER A 5 10.26 21.03 19.63
CA SER A 5 10.87 22.32 19.90
C SER A 5 11.03 23.08 18.58
N LEU A 6 10.32 24.19 18.47
CA LEU A 6 10.59 25.34 17.61
C LEU A 6 9.97 25.45 16.20
N VAL A 7 9.10 24.54 15.77
CA VAL A 7 8.23 24.85 14.63
C VAL A 7 6.79 24.78 15.13
N GLY A 8 6.13 25.91 15.12
CA GLY A 8 4.87 26.28 15.75
C GLY A 8 3.91 25.17 16.16
N SER A 9 3.29 25.37 17.32
CA SER A 9 2.28 24.50 17.94
C SER A 9 1.17 23.98 16.99
N GLU A 10 0.89 24.68 15.92
CA GLU A 10 -0.12 24.32 14.92
C GLU A 10 0.28 23.11 14.04
N MET A 11 1.56 22.96 13.65
CA MET A 11 2.03 21.83 12.86
C MET A 11 1.94 20.53 13.66
N CYS A 12 2.36 20.56 14.92
CA CYS A 12 2.27 19.40 15.81
C CYS A 12 0.82 19.00 16.13
N ILE A 13 -0.11 19.95 16.15
CA ILE A 13 -1.53 19.68 16.36
C ILE A 13 -2.09 18.94 15.14
N ARG A 14 -1.80 19.43 13.93
CA ARG A 14 -2.28 18.80 12.68
C ARG A 14 -1.68 17.41 12.45
N ASP A 15 -0.40 17.23 12.71
CA ASP A 15 0.25 15.91 12.63
C ASP A 15 -0.48 14.89 13.50
N ARG A 16 -0.85 15.30 14.72
CA ARG A 16 -1.61 14.48 15.65
C ARG A 16 -3.03 14.21 15.17
N GLU A 17 -3.71 15.23 14.65
CA GLU A 17 -5.05 15.06 14.07
C GLU A 17 -5.05 14.08 12.90
N ILE A 18 -4.02 14.13 12.03
CA ILE A 18 -3.83 13.18 10.95
C ILE A 18 -3.63 11.77 11.51
N TYR A 19 -2.73 11.61 12.47
CA TYR A 19 -2.45 10.33 13.12
C TYR A 19 -3.69 9.72 13.75
N ASP A 20 -4.45 10.52 14.51
CA ASP A 20 -5.66 10.09 15.21
C ASP A 20 -6.81 9.73 14.22
N ALA A 21 -6.82 10.34 13.02
CA ALA A 21 -7.79 10.03 11.98
C ALA A 21 -7.47 8.74 11.19
N MET A 22 -6.20 8.31 11.13
CA MET A 22 -5.77 7.16 10.31
C MET A 22 -6.57 5.88 10.56
N PRO A 23 -6.81 5.41 11.81
CA PRO A 23 -7.53 4.17 12.04
C PRO A 23 -8.95 4.20 11.46
N GLY A 24 -9.66 5.32 11.64
CA GLY A 24 -11.01 5.49 11.11
C GLY A 24 -11.06 5.55 9.58
N GLN A 25 -10.01 6.09 8.93
CA GLN A 25 -9.92 6.14 7.46
C GLN A 25 -9.64 4.74 6.88
N LEU A 26 -8.79 3.94 7.53
CA LEU A 26 -8.45 2.59 7.09
C LEU A 26 -9.62 1.60 7.25
N ASP A 27 -10.57 1.85 8.15
CA ASP A 27 -11.75 0.98 8.33
C ASP A 27 -12.90 1.31 7.35
N GLN A 28 -12.80 2.41 6.61
CA GLN A 28 -13.81 2.77 5.62
C GLN A 28 -13.75 1.87 4.39
N LYS A 29 -14.89 1.70 3.71
CA LYS A 29 -14.96 0.97 2.44
C LYS A 29 -14.03 1.56 1.38
N ASN A 30 -13.93 2.89 1.32
CA ASN A 30 -12.95 3.61 0.51
C ASN A 30 -11.86 4.11 1.46
N LYS A 31 -10.72 3.43 1.47
CA LYS A 31 -9.58 3.73 2.36
C LYS A 31 -8.73 4.92 1.89
N ARG A 32 -9.15 5.61 0.83
CA ARG A 32 -8.53 6.86 0.42
C ARG A 32 -8.64 7.89 1.54
N PHE A 33 -7.53 8.49 1.93
CA PHE A 33 -7.48 9.47 3.00
C PHE A 33 -8.31 10.72 2.63
N GLN A 34 -9.30 11.02 3.45
CA GLN A 34 -10.22 12.14 3.26
C GLN A 34 -9.70 13.38 4.00
N LEU A 35 -9.11 14.34 3.29
CA LEU A 35 -8.53 15.55 3.88
C LEU A 35 -9.56 16.38 4.65
N ASN A 36 -10.82 16.35 4.23
CA ASN A 36 -11.92 17.04 4.93
C ASN A 36 -12.22 16.45 6.33
N ALA A 37 -11.67 15.28 6.67
CA ALA A 37 -11.78 14.72 8.03
C ALA A 37 -10.88 15.46 9.02
N ILE A 38 -9.83 16.16 8.54
CA ILE A 38 -8.97 17.00 9.35
C ILE A 38 -9.56 18.40 9.43
N GLU A 39 -9.76 19.03 8.30
CA GLU A 39 -10.35 20.36 8.22
C GLU A 39 -11.11 20.54 6.91
N LYS A 40 -12.31 21.19 6.96
CA LYS A 40 -13.11 21.45 5.77
C LYS A 40 -12.38 22.37 4.79
N GLY A 41 -12.34 21.96 3.51
CA GLY A 41 -11.73 22.74 2.43
C GLY A 41 -10.21 22.63 2.37
N MET A 42 -9.61 21.71 3.13
CA MET A 42 -8.18 21.43 3.04
C MET A 42 -7.80 20.78 1.72
N SER A 43 -6.68 21.23 1.15
CA SER A 43 -6.05 20.63 -0.02
C SER A 43 -4.79 19.86 0.38
N TYR A 44 -4.38 18.92 -0.47
CA TYR A 44 -3.14 18.17 -0.30
C TYR A 44 -1.93 19.11 -0.15
N ASP A 45 -1.84 20.17 -0.95
CA ASP A 45 -0.71 21.09 -0.91
C ASP A 45 -0.52 21.80 0.43
N ARG A 46 -1.59 21.98 1.20
CA ARG A 46 -1.52 22.56 2.54
C ARG A 46 -1.05 21.57 3.60
N LEU A 47 -1.38 20.28 3.45
CA LEU A 47 -1.06 19.23 4.41
C LEU A 47 0.14 18.36 3.99
N LYS A 48 0.72 18.59 2.80
CA LYS A 48 1.81 17.74 2.29
C LYS A 48 3.02 17.65 3.21
N ASN A 49 3.34 18.76 3.89
CA ASN A 49 4.48 18.79 4.83
C ASN A 49 4.20 17.95 6.07
N ASP A 50 2.95 17.97 6.57
CA ASP A 50 2.51 17.17 7.71
C ASP A 50 2.57 15.67 7.37
N PHE A 51 2.10 15.28 6.17
CA PHE A 51 2.23 13.89 5.68
C PHE A 51 3.69 13.46 5.45
N LEU A 52 4.52 14.34 4.88
CA LEU A 52 5.94 14.08 4.70
C LEU A 52 6.63 13.91 6.05
N TRP A 53 6.29 14.74 7.03
CA TRP A 53 6.83 14.62 8.38
C TRP A 53 6.48 13.27 9.02
N LEU A 54 5.21 12.82 8.95
CA LEU A 54 4.79 11.52 9.48
C LEU A 54 5.52 10.36 8.78
N LYS A 55 5.72 10.48 7.46
CA LYS A 55 6.50 9.51 6.68
C LYS A 55 7.96 9.50 7.11
N ASP A 56 8.61 10.67 7.18
CA ASP A 56 10.05 10.79 7.47
C ASP A 56 10.34 10.45 8.94
N ALA A 57 9.37 10.67 9.84
CA ALA A 57 9.40 10.19 11.21
C ALA A 57 9.22 8.66 11.34
N GLY A 58 8.95 7.97 10.23
CA GLY A 58 8.75 6.53 10.22
C GLY A 58 7.45 6.07 10.89
N VAL A 59 6.42 6.93 10.92
CA VAL A 59 5.14 6.66 11.57
C VAL A 59 4.08 6.21 10.57
N ALA A 60 4.12 6.75 9.34
CA ALA A 60 3.10 6.50 8.33
C ALA A 60 3.70 6.13 6.97
N ILE A 61 2.93 5.34 6.22
CA ILE A 61 3.25 4.87 4.86
C ILE A 61 2.20 5.45 3.92
N PRO A 62 2.51 6.49 3.12
CA PRO A 62 1.62 6.97 2.09
C PRO A 62 1.70 6.09 0.85
N VAL A 63 0.56 5.50 0.46
CA VAL A 63 0.39 4.70 -0.75
C VAL A 63 -0.42 5.51 -1.74
N TYR A 64 0.22 5.96 -2.83
CA TYR A 64 -0.39 6.86 -3.80
C TYR A 64 -1.19 6.11 -4.87
N ASN A 65 -2.22 6.77 -5.40
CA ASN A 65 -2.97 6.26 -6.54
C ASN A 65 -2.14 6.31 -7.81
N ILE A 66 -2.34 5.33 -8.69
CA ILE A 66 -1.90 5.39 -10.07
C ILE A 66 -3.10 5.41 -11.00
N SER A 67 -3.02 6.18 -12.09
CA SER A 67 -4.09 6.26 -13.09
C SER A 67 -4.11 5.05 -14.01
N GLU A 68 -2.96 4.41 -14.24
CA GLU A 68 -2.80 3.21 -15.06
C GLU A 68 -1.74 2.28 -14.43
N PRO A 69 -2.02 0.97 -14.31
CA PRO A 69 -1.04 0.00 -13.83
C PRO A 69 -0.10 -0.43 -14.98
N LYS A 70 0.78 0.49 -15.41
CA LYS A 70 1.78 0.30 -16.46
C LYS A 70 3.14 0.78 -16.01
N LEU A 71 4.19 0.09 -16.45
CA LEU A 71 5.57 0.50 -16.19
C LEU A 71 5.96 1.76 -16.95
N PRO A 72 6.76 2.64 -16.35
CA PRO A 72 7.06 2.72 -14.90
C PRO A 72 5.87 3.30 -14.13
N LEU A 73 5.50 2.69 -13.01
CA LEU A 73 4.31 3.08 -12.22
C LEU A 73 4.36 4.55 -11.76
N ILE A 74 5.55 5.05 -11.49
CA ILE A 74 5.77 6.43 -11.02
C ILE A 74 5.23 7.49 -12.00
N ILE A 75 5.19 7.19 -13.30
CA ILE A 75 4.71 8.15 -14.32
C ILE A 75 3.22 8.43 -14.17
N SER A 76 2.45 7.44 -13.70
CA SER A 76 1.00 7.53 -13.54
C SER A 76 0.58 7.86 -12.10
N GLU A 77 1.54 8.20 -11.21
CA GLU A 77 1.31 8.54 -9.81
C GLU A 77 0.46 9.81 -9.65
N ASN A 78 -0.59 9.73 -8.83
CA ASN A 78 -1.42 10.86 -8.45
C ASN A 78 -1.33 11.08 -6.93
N ARG A 79 -0.50 12.02 -6.50
CA ARG A 79 -0.24 12.32 -5.08
C ARG A 79 -1.44 12.90 -4.34
N ASN A 80 -2.40 13.49 -5.04
CA ASN A 80 -3.60 14.02 -4.41
C ASN A 80 -4.57 12.92 -3.94
N LEU A 81 -4.34 11.70 -4.37
CA LEU A 81 -5.13 10.52 -4.05
C LEU A 81 -4.23 9.48 -3.40
N PHE A 82 -4.38 9.27 -2.10
CA PHE A 82 -3.53 8.34 -1.36
C PHE A 82 -4.31 7.64 -0.24
N LYS A 83 -3.82 6.48 0.14
CA LYS A 83 -4.13 5.79 1.39
C LYS A 83 -2.97 6.07 2.36
N LEU A 84 -3.25 6.10 3.65
CA LEU A 84 -2.23 6.34 4.67
C LEU A 84 -2.26 5.19 5.68
N PHE A 85 -1.25 4.33 5.63
CA PHE A 85 -1.09 3.21 6.54
C PHE A 85 -0.13 3.57 7.67
N PHE A 86 -0.20 2.85 8.78
CA PHE A 86 0.83 2.91 9.81
C PHE A 86 2.06 2.12 9.36
N SER A 87 3.24 2.59 9.74
CA SER A 87 4.50 1.91 9.47
C SER A 87 4.64 0.58 10.21
N ASP A 88 3.85 0.38 11.25
CA ASP A 88 3.77 -0.84 12.04
C ASP A 88 2.33 -1.11 12.45
N VAL A 89 1.87 -2.35 12.27
CA VAL A 89 0.51 -2.77 12.63
C VAL A 89 0.26 -2.68 14.15
N GLY A 90 1.31 -2.71 14.95
CA GLY A 90 1.25 -2.46 16.39
C GLY A 90 0.83 -1.02 16.70
N LEU A 91 1.26 -0.03 15.89
CA LEU A 91 0.78 1.35 16.01
C LEU A 91 -0.72 1.43 15.73
N LEU A 92 -1.20 0.79 14.66
CA LEU A 92 -2.63 0.73 14.35
C LEU A 92 -3.41 0.09 15.51
N THR A 93 -2.97 -1.08 15.99
CA THR A 93 -3.66 -1.79 17.08
C THR A 93 -3.54 -1.05 18.41
N SER A 94 -2.51 -0.24 18.63
CA SER A 94 -2.40 0.58 19.83
C SER A 94 -3.54 1.58 20.00
N CYS A 95 -4.13 2.01 18.87
CA CYS A 95 -5.29 2.91 18.85
C CYS A 95 -6.60 2.21 19.27
N TYR A 96 -6.61 0.86 19.36
CA TYR A 96 -7.80 0.08 19.72
C TYR A 96 -7.91 -0.13 21.24
N SER A 97 -9.15 -0.30 21.73
CA SER A 97 -9.36 -0.67 23.13
C SER A 97 -8.82 -2.08 23.42
N ASN A 98 -8.52 -2.37 24.67
CA ASN A 98 -8.03 -3.69 25.08
C ASN A 98 -9.02 -4.82 24.75
N GLN A 99 -10.34 -4.54 24.82
CA GLN A 99 -11.37 -5.49 24.45
C GLN A 99 -11.31 -5.83 22.97
N VAL A 100 -11.11 -4.84 22.08
CA VAL A 100 -10.95 -5.07 20.64
C VAL A 100 -9.68 -5.85 20.35
N LYS A 101 -8.56 -5.54 21.03
CA LYS A 101 -7.30 -6.30 20.89
C LYS A 101 -7.48 -7.78 21.26
N LEU A 102 -8.18 -8.05 22.36
CA LEU A 102 -8.50 -9.42 22.78
C LEU A 102 -9.41 -10.13 21.77
N ALA A 103 -10.43 -9.43 21.25
CA ALA A 103 -11.34 -9.99 20.24
C ALA A 103 -10.60 -10.34 18.93
N ILE A 104 -9.64 -9.52 18.50
CA ILE A 104 -8.77 -9.83 17.35
C ILE A 104 -7.93 -11.09 17.62
N LEU A 105 -7.27 -11.18 18.77
CA LEU A 105 -6.48 -12.35 19.16
C LEU A 105 -7.31 -13.63 19.24
N ASN A 106 -8.55 -13.52 19.71
CA ASN A 106 -9.50 -14.62 19.79
C ASN A 106 -10.18 -14.95 18.44
N LYS A 107 -9.83 -14.22 17.35
CA LYS A 107 -10.43 -14.37 16.01
C LYS A 107 -11.95 -14.24 16.01
N GLU A 108 -12.49 -13.30 16.79
CA GLU A 108 -13.93 -13.05 16.86
C GLU A 108 -14.45 -12.52 15.52
N LYS A 109 -15.50 -13.13 15.00
CA LYS A 109 -16.06 -12.81 13.67
C LYS A 109 -16.65 -11.40 13.55
N ALA A 110 -16.91 -10.74 14.68
CA ALA A 110 -17.47 -9.40 14.70
C ALA A 110 -16.44 -8.31 14.32
N ILE A 111 -15.15 -8.63 14.33
CA ILE A 111 -14.08 -7.67 14.04
C ILE A 111 -13.73 -7.73 12.55
N ASN A 112 -13.77 -6.56 11.90
CA ASN A 112 -13.29 -6.41 10.52
C ASN A 112 -11.75 -6.31 10.52
N ASN A 113 -11.09 -7.39 10.13
CA ASN A 113 -9.63 -7.45 10.08
C ASN A 113 -9.04 -6.89 8.77
N GLY A 114 -9.86 -6.38 7.85
CA GLY A 114 -9.40 -5.90 6.55
C GLY A 114 -8.34 -4.81 6.65
N ALA A 115 -8.55 -3.83 7.54
CA ALA A 115 -7.59 -2.75 7.78
C ALA A 115 -6.26 -3.28 8.34
N LEU A 116 -6.29 -4.26 9.24
CA LEU A 116 -5.08 -4.88 9.81
C LEU A 116 -4.28 -5.63 8.74
N PHE A 117 -4.95 -6.45 7.92
CA PHE A 117 -4.31 -7.22 6.87
C PHE A 117 -3.66 -6.32 5.81
N GLU A 118 -4.35 -5.26 5.39
CA GLU A 118 -3.77 -4.30 4.45
C GLU A 118 -2.63 -3.50 5.07
N ASN A 119 -2.72 -3.16 6.37
CA ASN A 119 -1.62 -2.47 7.05
C ASN A 119 -0.38 -3.37 7.17
N VAL A 120 -0.54 -4.66 7.48
CA VAL A 120 0.57 -5.63 7.46
C VAL A 120 1.17 -5.71 6.04
N ALA A 121 0.33 -5.74 5.00
CA ALA A 121 0.82 -5.78 3.63
C ALA A 121 1.65 -4.54 3.28
N ALA A 122 1.18 -3.33 3.62
CA ALA A 122 1.93 -2.10 3.42
C ALA A 122 3.26 -2.11 4.18
N GLN A 123 3.25 -2.50 5.45
CA GLN A 123 4.44 -2.61 6.27
C GLN A 123 5.49 -3.55 5.65
N GLU A 124 5.08 -4.76 5.25
CA GLU A 124 6.00 -5.77 4.69
C GLU A 124 6.54 -5.36 3.31
N LEU A 125 5.71 -4.81 2.43
CA LEU A 125 6.15 -4.32 1.13
C LEU A 125 7.20 -3.20 1.28
N LEU A 126 6.96 -2.25 2.18
CA LEU A 126 7.93 -1.19 2.48
C LEU A 126 9.23 -1.77 3.03
N ALA A 127 9.16 -2.73 3.98
CA ALA A 127 10.34 -3.38 4.56
C ALA A 127 11.19 -4.11 3.52
N LYS A 128 10.56 -4.59 2.43
CA LYS A 128 11.24 -5.21 1.28
C LYS A 128 11.72 -4.19 0.23
N GLY A 129 11.56 -2.90 0.49
CA GLY A 129 12.03 -1.82 -0.38
C GLY A 129 11.14 -1.56 -1.59
N HIS A 130 9.92 -2.11 -1.62
CA HIS A 130 8.98 -1.80 -2.69
C HIS A 130 8.42 -0.40 -2.54
N LYS A 131 8.27 0.29 -3.67
CA LYS A 131 7.43 1.47 -3.74
C LYS A 131 6.00 1.02 -4.05
N GLU A 132 5.10 1.34 -3.15
CA GLU A 132 3.74 0.87 -3.17
C GLU A 132 2.82 1.90 -3.80
N TYR A 133 1.87 1.39 -4.59
CA TYR A 133 0.78 2.15 -5.17
C TYR A 133 -0.53 1.42 -4.95
N TYR A 134 -1.65 2.11 -5.15
CA TYR A 134 -2.94 1.47 -5.35
C TYR A 134 -3.56 1.95 -6.65
N PHE A 135 -4.46 1.17 -7.21
CA PHE A 135 -5.17 1.55 -8.42
C PHE A 135 -6.66 1.66 -8.13
N ASN A 136 -7.29 2.74 -8.58
CA ASN A 136 -8.74 2.89 -8.48
C ASN A 136 -9.29 3.59 -9.71
N SER A 137 -10.20 2.93 -10.42
CA SER A 137 -10.92 3.51 -11.53
C SER A 137 -12.41 3.17 -11.49
N LYS A 138 -13.24 4.07 -12.00
CA LYS A 138 -14.70 3.87 -12.06
C LYS A 138 -15.10 2.64 -12.91
N GLN A 139 -14.30 2.30 -13.91
CA GLN A 139 -14.62 1.23 -14.86
C GLN A 139 -14.11 -0.14 -14.38
N GLN A 140 -12.97 -0.19 -13.71
CA GLN A 140 -12.30 -1.44 -13.37
C GLN A 140 -12.40 -1.78 -11.89
N GLY A 141 -12.63 -0.80 -11.03
CA GLY A 141 -12.67 -0.95 -9.58
C GLY A 141 -11.35 -0.60 -8.92
N GLU A 142 -11.15 -1.06 -7.68
CA GLU A 142 -9.98 -0.77 -6.86
C GLU A 142 -9.15 -2.03 -6.64
N LEU A 143 -7.82 -1.90 -6.79
CA LEU A 143 -6.81 -2.87 -6.35
C LEU A 143 -6.15 -2.33 -5.09
N ASP A 144 -5.94 -3.20 -4.12
CA ASP A 144 -5.41 -2.81 -2.81
C ASP A 144 -3.99 -2.27 -2.93
N PHE A 145 -3.11 -3.00 -3.62
CA PHE A 145 -1.75 -2.58 -3.93
C PHE A 145 -1.36 -2.92 -5.37
N VAL A 146 -0.42 -2.14 -5.90
CA VAL A 146 0.28 -2.40 -7.17
C VAL A 146 1.75 -2.07 -6.96
N ILE A 147 2.63 -3.01 -7.27
CA ILE A 147 4.10 -2.85 -7.15
C ILE A 147 4.80 -3.15 -8.46
N GLU A 148 6.05 -2.72 -8.56
CA GLU A 148 7.00 -3.21 -9.56
C GLU A 148 7.83 -4.34 -8.95
N LEU A 149 7.78 -5.52 -9.54
CA LEU A 149 8.52 -6.70 -9.10
C LEU A 149 9.22 -7.31 -10.32
N ASP A 150 10.53 -7.41 -10.29
CA ASP A 150 11.36 -7.95 -11.39
C ASP A 150 11.04 -7.34 -12.76
N GLY A 151 10.80 -6.01 -12.80
CA GLY A 151 10.47 -5.30 -14.01
C GLY A 151 9.06 -5.58 -14.56
N LYS A 152 8.16 -6.12 -13.73
CA LYS A 152 6.76 -6.39 -14.06
C LYS A 152 5.83 -5.59 -13.15
N VAL A 153 4.63 -5.29 -13.66
CA VAL A 153 3.54 -4.77 -12.84
C VAL A 153 2.84 -5.93 -12.15
N VAL A 154 2.84 -5.92 -10.84
CA VAL A 154 2.20 -6.96 -10.02
C VAL A 154 1.13 -6.35 -9.13
N PRO A 155 -0.15 -6.57 -9.44
CA PRO A 155 -1.26 -6.27 -8.55
C PRO A 155 -1.32 -7.22 -7.36
N LEU A 156 -1.65 -6.69 -6.18
CA LEU A 156 -1.92 -7.47 -4.98
C LEU A 156 -3.31 -7.13 -4.46
N GLU A 157 -4.03 -8.16 -4.08
CA GLU A 157 -5.36 -8.08 -3.46
C GLU A 157 -5.29 -8.73 -2.07
N ILE A 158 -5.74 -8.03 -1.05
CA ILE A 158 -5.66 -8.49 0.34
C ILE A 158 -7.05 -8.92 0.82
N LYS A 159 -7.15 -10.13 1.33
CA LYS A 159 -8.43 -10.73 1.76
C LYS A 159 -8.32 -11.28 3.18
N SER A 160 -9.05 -10.71 4.11
CA SER A 160 -9.11 -11.16 5.52
C SER A 160 -10.26 -12.14 5.81
N GLY A 161 -11.03 -12.52 4.80
CA GLY A 161 -12.23 -13.36 4.96
C GLY A 161 -12.23 -14.61 4.11
N LYS A 162 -13.29 -15.44 4.28
CA LYS A 162 -13.46 -16.70 3.55
C LYS A 162 -13.75 -16.51 2.05
N ASP A 163 -14.29 -15.36 1.66
CA ASP A 163 -14.67 -15.06 0.26
C ASP A 163 -13.49 -14.52 -0.57
N TYR A 164 -12.29 -15.02 -0.31
CA TYR A 164 -11.05 -14.53 -0.95
C TYR A 164 -10.98 -14.78 -2.47
N LYS A 165 -11.86 -15.62 -3.02
CA LYS A 165 -11.97 -15.84 -4.47
C LYS A 165 -12.79 -14.78 -5.21
N ARG A 166 -13.39 -13.81 -4.50
CA ARG A 166 -14.14 -12.70 -5.10
C ARG A 166 -13.25 -11.45 -5.25
N HIS A 167 -12.84 -11.16 -6.48
CA HIS A 167 -11.95 -10.04 -6.82
C HIS A 167 -12.28 -9.49 -8.22
N SER A 168 -13.44 -8.84 -8.34
CA SER A 168 -13.95 -8.32 -9.60
C SER A 168 -13.00 -7.30 -10.24
N ALA A 169 -12.44 -6.39 -9.46
CA ALA A 169 -11.50 -5.38 -9.94
C ALA A 169 -10.24 -6.02 -10.54
N LEU A 170 -9.64 -6.97 -9.82
CA LEU A 170 -8.48 -7.71 -10.30
C LEU A 170 -8.79 -8.43 -11.62
N ASN A 171 -9.95 -9.07 -11.72
CA ASN A 171 -10.37 -9.76 -12.95
C ASN A 171 -10.51 -8.78 -14.13
N ASN A 172 -11.05 -7.57 -13.90
CA ASN A 172 -11.17 -6.54 -14.93
C ASN A 172 -9.80 -6.06 -15.41
N VAL A 173 -8.89 -5.84 -14.48
CA VAL A 173 -7.52 -5.37 -14.77
C VAL A 173 -6.73 -6.44 -15.52
N LEU A 174 -6.83 -7.72 -15.13
CA LEU A 174 -6.16 -8.83 -15.81
C LEU A 174 -6.67 -9.10 -17.23
N LYS A 175 -7.93 -8.75 -17.53
CA LYS A 175 -8.51 -8.84 -18.88
C LYS A 175 -8.06 -7.71 -19.80
N ASN A 176 -7.56 -6.61 -19.24
CA ASN A 176 -7.13 -5.47 -20.04
C ASN A 176 -5.72 -5.71 -20.59
N GLU A 177 -5.65 -6.11 -21.86
CA GLU A 177 -4.39 -6.43 -22.54
C GLU A 177 -3.42 -5.22 -22.62
N ASN A 178 -3.92 -3.99 -22.52
CA ASN A 178 -3.09 -2.80 -22.53
C ASN A 178 -2.18 -2.68 -21.30
N TYR A 179 -2.50 -3.37 -20.20
CA TYR A 179 -1.70 -3.33 -18.97
C TYR A 179 -0.57 -4.36 -18.94
N LYS A 180 -0.63 -5.38 -19.82
CA LYS A 180 0.38 -6.43 -19.94
C LYS A 180 0.72 -7.12 -18.61
N ILE A 181 -0.27 -7.27 -17.72
CA ILE A 181 -0.09 -7.92 -16.43
C ILE A 181 -0.01 -9.43 -16.66
N GLU A 182 1.08 -10.03 -16.22
CA GLU A 182 1.36 -11.47 -16.39
C GLU A 182 0.88 -12.28 -15.20
N GLU A 183 0.97 -11.72 -14.00
CA GLU A 183 0.58 -12.35 -12.74
C GLU A 183 0.01 -11.35 -11.74
N ALA A 184 -0.75 -11.84 -10.79
CA ALA A 184 -1.30 -11.06 -9.69
C ALA A 184 -1.41 -11.95 -8.45
N TYR A 185 -1.17 -11.39 -7.27
CA TYR A 185 -1.22 -12.11 -6.02
C TYR A 185 -2.46 -11.79 -5.22
N ILE A 186 -3.10 -12.82 -4.68
CA ILE A 186 -4.22 -12.72 -3.75
C ILE A 186 -3.73 -13.28 -2.40
N LEU A 187 -3.54 -12.37 -1.44
CA LEU A 187 -3.04 -12.68 -0.12
C LEU A 187 -4.22 -12.88 0.83
N SER A 188 -4.30 -14.03 1.47
CA SER A 188 -5.44 -14.42 2.30
C SER A 188 -5.03 -15.36 3.45
N GLU A 189 -5.99 -15.87 4.19
CA GLU A 189 -5.77 -16.99 5.13
C GLU A 189 -5.76 -18.36 4.43
N GLY A 190 -5.96 -18.39 3.10
CA GLY A 190 -5.97 -19.61 2.29
C GLY A 190 -4.60 -20.19 2.06
N ASN A 191 -4.56 -21.35 1.40
CA ASN A 191 -3.30 -22.01 1.00
C ASN A 191 -2.87 -21.56 -0.40
N ILE A 192 -1.69 -22.01 -0.84
CA ILE A 192 -1.17 -21.72 -2.18
C ILE A 192 -2.03 -22.40 -3.22
N GLU A 193 -2.50 -21.63 -4.20
CA GLU A 193 -3.26 -22.11 -5.35
C GLU A 193 -2.96 -21.20 -6.56
N ILE A 194 -2.83 -21.78 -7.75
CA ILE A 194 -2.56 -21.03 -8.98
C ILE A 194 -3.73 -21.23 -9.95
N GLU A 195 -4.37 -20.15 -10.37
CA GLU A 195 -5.44 -20.11 -11.33
C GLU A 195 -5.12 -19.14 -12.50
N GLY A 196 -4.51 -19.62 -13.55
CA GLY A 196 -4.06 -18.80 -14.66
C GLY A 196 -3.03 -17.76 -14.22
N LYS A 197 -3.36 -16.47 -14.34
CA LYS A 197 -2.50 -15.37 -13.89
C LYS A 197 -2.63 -15.05 -12.39
N ARG A 198 -3.49 -15.74 -11.67
CA ARG A 198 -3.76 -15.48 -10.24
C ARG A 198 -3.03 -16.49 -9.39
N VAL A 199 -2.26 -15.99 -8.45
CA VAL A 199 -1.55 -16.77 -7.45
C VAL A 199 -2.13 -16.42 -6.08
N TYR A 200 -2.87 -17.35 -5.50
CA TYR A 200 -3.36 -17.26 -4.13
C TYR A 200 -2.26 -17.72 -3.19
N MET A 201 -2.08 -17.02 -2.10
CA MET A 201 -1.09 -17.40 -1.10
C MET A 201 -1.47 -16.91 0.31
N PRO A 202 -0.97 -17.59 1.37
CA PRO A 202 -1.10 -17.09 2.73
C PRO A 202 -0.50 -15.69 2.87
N ILE A 203 -1.13 -14.82 3.68
CA ILE A 203 -0.69 -13.42 3.82
C ILE A 203 0.77 -13.29 4.27
N TYR A 204 1.25 -14.18 5.12
CA TYR A 204 2.65 -14.15 5.59
C TYR A 204 3.67 -14.35 4.46
N MET A 205 3.26 -14.90 3.31
CA MET A 205 4.16 -15.09 2.17
C MET A 205 4.52 -13.78 1.47
N ILE A 206 3.87 -12.67 1.79
CA ILE A 206 4.26 -11.35 1.30
C ILE A 206 5.72 -11.02 1.63
N MET A 207 6.24 -11.54 2.75
CA MET A 207 7.63 -11.39 3.16
C MET A 207 8.66 -11.95 2.17
N PHE A 208 8.23 -12.79 1.23
CA PHE A 208 9.08 -13.38 0.19
C PHE A 208 8.98 -12.66 -1.17
N LEU A 209 8.18 -11.60 -1.27
CA LEU A 209 8.12 -10.77 -2.46
C LEU A 209 9.33 -9.83 -2.48
N GLU A 210 10.40 -10.27 -3.08
CA GLU A 210 11.66 -9.53 -3.21
C GLU A 210 12.06 -9.47 -4.69
N ASN A 211 12.65 -8.35 -5.10
CA ASN A 211 13.26 -8.28 -6.41
C ASN A 211 14.47 -9.20 -6.48
N THR A 212 14.61 -9.90 -7.58
CA THR A 212 15.81 -10.69 -7.87
C THR A 212 17.02 -9.76 -7.93
N GLU A 213 18.07 -10.09 -7.21
CA GLU A 213 19.31 -9.33 -7.28
C GLU A 213 19.84 -9.35 -8.72
N LEU A 214 20.00 -8.16 -9.30
CA LEU A 214 20.65 -8.04 -10.59
C LEU A 214 22.12 -8.42 -10.42
N THR A 215 22.52 -9.56 -10.98
CA THR A 215 23.94 -9.89 -11.08
C THR A 215 24.64 -8.78 -11.87
N ASN A 216 25.70 -8.20 -11.30
CA ASN A 216 26.52 -7.17 -11.94
C ASN A 216 27.06 -7.69 -13.27
N THR A 217 26.31 -7.51 -14.34
CA THR A 217 26.79 -7.76 -15.69
C THR A 217 27.68 -6.57 -16.05
N ILE A 218 28.98 -6.73 -15.89
CA ILE A 218 29.96 -5.75 -16.35
C ILE A 218 29.95 -5.83 -17.89
N TYR A 219 29.26 -4.87 -18.52
CA TYR A 219 29.37 -4.70 -19.96
C TYR A 219 30.76 -4.14 -20.25
N LYS A 220 31.65 -4.95 -20.78
CA LYS A 220 32.89 -4.46 -21.41
C LYS A 220 32.51 -3.84 -22.75
N ILE A 221 32.50 -2.53 -22.83
CA ILE A 221 32.35 -1.82 -24.10
C ILE A 221 33.71 -1.93 -24.79
N ASP A 222 33.76 -2.66 -25.90
CA ASP A 222 34.91 -2.68 -26.78
C ASP A 222 34.91 -1.38 -27.57
N LEU A 223 35.89 -0.51 -27.25
CA LEU A 223 36.05 0.79 -27.91
C LEU A 223 37.07 0.73 -29.05
N ASP A 224 37.66 -0.44 -29.35
CA ASP A 224 38.74 -0.57 -30.36
C ASP A 224 38.26 -0.28 -31.80
N GLY A 225 36.93 -0.19 -32.03
CA GLY A 225 36.32 0.14 -33.32
C GLY A 225 35.95 1.62 -33.53
N LEU A 226 36.18 2.50 -32.56
CA LEU A 226 35.81 3.93 -32.65
C LEU A 226 36.93 4.86 -33.08
N GLY A 227 38.07 4.33 -33.57
CA GLY A 227 39.21 5.09 -34.00
C GLY A 227 39.56 4.89 -35.47
N GLU A 228 38.74 5.40 -36.41
CA GLU A 228 39.13 5.80 -37.77
C GLU A 228 38.28 6.97 -38.23
#